data_eeab2833c173904073101d8f79f6de7c
#
_entry.id   eeab2833c173904073101d8f79f6de7c
#
_cell.length_a   1.000
_cell.length_b   1.000
_cell.length_c   1.000
_cell.angle_alpha   90.00
_cell.angle_beta   90.00
_cell.angle_gamma   90.00
#
_symmetry.space_group_name_H-M   'P 1'
#
loop_
_entity.id
_entity.type
_entity.pdbx_description
1 polymer ?
#
loop_
_entity_poly.entity_id
_entity_poly.type
_entity_poly.pdbx_seq_one_letter_code
_entity_poly.pdbx_strand_id
1 'polypeptide(L)'
;SDLLKWAPQQYVNAEKPAVPRLVTARQIVLDKDTLNGYMQKVPYADIEQLIRFAEHKKFRDIQNNERTEQDAVRFAGLKPVAATIRVDTGRVKPISEHLIGIFFEDINYGADGGLYAELVQNRDFEYSAKDGARDKNWNSTYAWSIQGTDAELSVSEDSPIHANNAHYAVLEVHRPGAALVNNGFDGIAVKKGEKYDFSVFSKVLDDTKGGKVLVRLTTKDGKEIAQAAIRVSSTEWKKQKAVLTATADAADAVLSVCPQMAGKYALDMVSLFPQNTFKGRKNGLRADLAQTLADLHPRFVRFPGGCVAHGDGVDNIYDWKGSIGALEERKPLRNLWGYHQTRGLGYHEYFLFCEDMGAEPVPVVAAGVPCQNSGTCSHHSVGELGCGGQ
;
A
#
# COMPACT_ATOMS: atom_id res chain seq x y z
N SER A 1 6.51 -42.51 23.44
CA SER A 1 6.52 -41.12 23.94
C SER A 1 6.38 -40.19 22.76
N ASP A 2 5.32 -39.46 22.78
CA ASP A 2 4.89 -38.55 21.72
C ASP A 2 5.84 -37.35 21.66
N LEU A 3 6.73 -37.31 20.69
CA LEU A 3 7.69 -36.23 20.46
C LEU A 3 7.01 -34.89 20.16
N LEU A 4 5.68 -34.87 20.01
CA LEU A 4 4.87 -33.68 19.78
C LEU A 4 4.35 -33.03 21.09
N LYS A 5 4.59 -33.63 22.24
CA LYS A 5 4.24 -33.04 23.56
C LYS A 5 5.49 -32.49 24.21
N TRP A 6 5.85 -31.29 23.83
CA TRP A 6 6.89 -30.52 24.51
C TRP A 6 6.29 -29.91 25.78
N ALA A 7 6.82 -30.28 26.95
CA ALA A 7 6.62 -29.47 28.14
C ALA A 7 7.34 -28.15 27.97
N PRO A 8 6.77 -27.03 28.44
CA PRO A 8 7.49 -25.75 28.39
C PRO A 8 8.89 -25.90 28.97
N GLN A 9 9.91 -25.50 28.23
CA GLN A 9 11.27 -25.49 28.76
C GLN A 9 11.33 -24.54 29.96
N GLN A 10 11.58 -25.08 31.12
CA GLN A 10 11.90 -24.26 32.29
C GLN A 10 13.41 -24.05 32.34
N TYR A 11 13.83 -22.85 32.07
CA TYR A 11 15.22 -22.45 32.33
C TYR A 11 15.41 -22.30 33.82
N VAL A 12 16.28 -23.10 34.41
CA VAL A 12 16.67 -22.94 35.81
C VAL A 12 17.88 -22.03 35.87
N ASN A 13 17.67 -20.87 36.47
CA ASN A 13 18.81 -20.03 36.85
C ASN A 13 19.57 -20.71 37.97
N ALA A 14 20.87 -20.98 37.77
CA ALA A 14 21.75 -21.63 38.72
C ALA A 14 21.85 -20.89 40.09
N GLU A 15 21.43 -19.64 40.13
CA GLU A 15 21.45 -18.81 41.36
C GLU A 15 20.21 -18.93 42.22
N LYS A 16 19.19 -19.72 41.82
CA LYS A 16 17.96 -19.96 42.60
C LYS A 16 17.70 -21.45 42.79
N PRO A 17 18.15 -22.05 43.88
CA PRO A 17 18.14 -23.52 44.08
C PRO A 17 16.78 -24.14 44.49
N ALA A 18 15.67 -23.45 44.34
CA ALA A 18 14.35 -23.92 44.76
C ALA A 18 13.50 -24.59 43.65
N VAL A 19 14.07 -24.97 42.55
CA VAL A 19 13.38 -25.60 41.42
C VAL A 19 13.76 -27.05 41.26
N PRO A 20 12.82 -27.98 41.01
CA PRO A 20 13.08 -29.40 40.99
C PRO A 20 14.16 -29.77 39.96
N ARG A 21 15.07 -30.60 40.40
CA ARG A 21 16.23 -31.16 39.72
C ARG A 21 16.06 -31.25 38.23
N LEU A 22 16.66 -30.31 37.53
CA LEU A 22 17.10 -30.53 36.16
C LEU A 22 18.47 -31.17 36.18
N VAL A 23 18.63 -32.19 35.41
CA VAL A 23 19.81 -32.99 35.26
C VAL A 23 20.98 -32.08 34.95
N THR A 24 22.02 -32.18 35.75
CA THR A 24 23.30 -31.50 35.55
C THR A 24 23.77 -31.72 34.11
N ALA A 25 23.99 -30.63 33.38
CA ALA A 25 24.63 -30.69 32.08
C ALA A 25 25.95 -31.42 32.24
N ARG A 26 26.20 -32.46 31.44
CA ARG A 26 27.47 -33.17 31.42
C ARG A 26 28.32 -32.57 30.31
N GLN A 27 29.57 -32.45 30.55
CA GLN A 27 30.55 -32.15 29.51
C GLN A 27 30.66 -33.37 28.60
N ILE A 28 30.42 -33.17 27.32
CA ILE A 28 30.52 -34.20 26.28
C ILE A 28 31.65 -33.77 25.37
N VAL A 29 32.66 -34.63 25.26
CA VAL A 29 33.76 -34.42 24.33
C VAL A 29 33.45 -35.17 23.03
N LEU A 30 33.27 -34.36 21.95
CA LEU A 30 33.08 -34.85 20.59
C LEU A 30 34.26 -34.33 19.76
N ASP A 31 35.09 -35.22 19.29
CA ASP A 31 36.34 -34.92 18.60
C ASP A 31 37.24 -33.98 19.47
N LYS A 32 37.42 -32.74 19.05
CA LYS A 32 38.22 -31.73 19.75
C LYS A 32 37.39 -30.74 20.56
N ASP A 33 36.06 -30.84 20.47
CA ASP A 33 35.15 -29.87 21.10
C ASP A 33 34.56 -30.45 22.39
N THR A 34 34.56 -29.62 23.41
CA THR A 34 33.89 -29.90 24.68
C THR A 34 32.57 -29.16 24.71
N LEU A 35 31.47 -29.89 24.66
CA LEU A 35 30.13 -29.36 24.66
C LEU A 35 29.46 -29.55 26.03
N ASN A 36 28.73 -28.51 26.46
CA ASN A 36 27.83 -28.63 27.60
C ASN A 36 26.44 -29.04 27.11
N GLY A 37 25.98 -30.17 27.57
CA GLY A 37 24.70 -30.69 27.12
C GLY A 37 24.16 -31.81 28.03
N TYR A 38 23.07 -32.38 27.64
CA TYR A 38 22.57 -33.56 28.30
C TYR A 38 22.30 -34.66 27.30
N MET A 39 22.45 -35.91 27.71
CA MET A 39 22.26 -37.06 26.85
C MET A 39 20.89 -37.71 27.11
N GLN A 40 20.14 -37.90 26.06
CA GLN A 40 18.90 -38.65 26.09
C GLN A 40 19.06 -39.94 25.26
N LYS A 41 18.61 -41.06 25.81
CA LYS A 41 18.53 -42.30 25.05
C LYS A 41 17.27 -42.24 24.17
N VAL A 42 17.46 -42.32 22.88
CA VAL A 42 16.37 -42.38 21.88
C VAL A 42 16.49 -43.67 21.05
N PRO A 43 15.36 -44.18 20.52
CA PRO A 43 15.42 -45.32 19.60
C PRO A 43 16.21 -44.97 18.34
N TYR A 44 16.97 -45.93 17.82
CA TYR A 44 17.77 -45.71 16.60
C TYR A 44 16.90 -45.34 15.39
N ALA A 45 15.68 -45.87 15.30
CA ALA A 45 14.71 -45.54 14.26
C ALA A 45 14.35 -44.04 14.22
N ASP A 46 14.27 -43.38 15.38
CA ASP A 46 13.98 -41.93 15.47
C ASP A 46 15.17 -41.10 14.96
N ILE A 47 16.40 -41.57 15.26
CA ILE A 47 17.63 -40.96 14.75
C ILE A 47 17.70 -41.11 13.23
N GLU A 48 17.40 -42.28 12.71
CA GLU A 48 17.37 -42.56 11.28
C GLU A 48 16.37 -41.67 10.55
N GLN A 49 15.17 -41.47 11.12
CA GLN A 49 14.18 -40.53 10.57
C GLN A 49 14.68 -39.08 10.55
N LEU A 50 15.35 -38.62 11.62
CA LEU A 50 15.93 -37.26 11.66
C LEU A 50 17.02 -37.08 10.62
N ILE A 51 17.89 -38.11 10.42
CA ILE A 51 18.93 -38.06 9.39
C ILE A 51 18.28 -37.98 8.00
N ARG A 52 17.32 -38.83 7.70
CA ARG A 52 16.59 -38.82 6.41
C ARG A 52 15.87 -37.49 6.18
N PHE A 53 15.26 -36.90 7.23
CA PHE A 53 14.64 -35.61 7.15
C PHE A 53 15.67 -34.48 6.85
N ALA A 54 16.82 -34.50 7.53
CA ALA A 54 17.88 -33.54 7.31
C ALA A 54 18.48 -33.63 5.90
N GLU A 55 18.70 -34.87 5.41
CA GLU A 55 19.18 -35.14 4.05
C GLU A 55 18.16 -34.63 3.01
N HIS A 56 16.88 -34.95 3.19
CA HIS A 56 15.82 -34.51 2.31
C HIS A 56 15.66 -32.95 2.33
N LYS A 57 15.80 -32.35 3.50
CA LYS A 57 15.80 -30.88 3.62
C LYS A 57 16.98 -30.27 2.87
N LYS A 58 18.20 -30.79 3.09
CA LYS A 58 19.40 -30.34 2.39
C LYS A 58 19.26 -30.47 0.87
N PHE A 59 18.68 -31.57 0.38
CA PHE A 59 18.42 -31.77 -1.04
C PHE A 59 17.44 -30.70 -1.58
N ARG A 60 16.32 -30.43 -0.87
CA ARG A 60 15.39 -29.37 -1.24
C ARG A 60 16.02 -27.98 -1.23
N ASP A 61 16.83 -27.69 -0.22
CA ASP A 61 17.49 -26.39 -0.11
C ASP A 61 18.46 -26.16 -1.26
N ILE A 62 19.17 -27.22 -1.70
CA ILE A 62 20.01 -27.17 -2.90
C ILE A 62 19.16 -26.89 -4.14
N GLN A 63 18.05 -27.62 -4.34
CA GLN A 63 17.18 -27.41 -5.49
C GLN A 63 16.54 -26.03 -5.49
N ASN A 64 16.08 -25.55 -4.34
CA ASN A 64 15.46 -24.22 -4.24
C ASN A 64 16.45 -23.06 -4.51
N ASN A 65 17.76 -23.30 -4.33
CA ASN A 65 18.80 -22.31 -4.61
C ASN A 65 19.38 -22.43 -6.03
N GLU A 66 18.91 -23.42 -6.81
CA GLU A 66 19.36 -23.60 -8.18
C GLU A 66 18.73 -22.53 -9.09
N ARG A 67 19.56 -21.92 -9.93
CA ARG A 67 19.13 -20.89 -10.85
C ARG A 67 18.62 -21.51 -12.15
N THR A 68 17.44 -21.06 -12.61
CA THR A 68 16.82 -21.50 -13.88
C THR A 68 17.70 -21.26 -15.10
N GLU A 69 18.60 -20.30 -15.03
CA GLU A 69 19.60 -20.02 -16.08
C GLU A 69 20.50 -21.22 -16.38
N GLN A 70 20.64 -22.13 -15.43
CA GLN A 70 21.45 -23.35 -15.57
C GLN A 70 20.65 -24.57 -16.05
N ASP A 71 19.34 -24.45 -16.23
CA ASP A 71 18.46 -25.57 -16.54
C ASP A 71 18.80 -26.25 -17.88
N ALA A 72 19.21 -25.47 -18.87
CA ALA A 72 19.64 -26.02 -20.16
C ALA A 72 20.84 -26.98 -20.03
N VAL A 73 21.75 -26.74 -19.08
CA VAL A 73 22.92 -27.58 -18.80
C VAL A 73 22.55 -28.72 -17.86
N ARG A 74 21.85 -28.41 -16.77
CA ARG A 74 21.44 -29.36 -15.73
C ARG A 74 20.54 -30.45 -16.26
N PHE A 75 19.64 -30.11 -17.17
CA PHE A 75 18.63 -31.03 -17.73
C PHE A 75 18.93 -31.47 -19.16
N ALA A 76 20.12 -31.17 -19.70
CA ALA A 76 20.50 -31.58 -21.04
C ALA A 76 20.39 -33.08 -21.32
N GLY A 77 20.53 -33.91 -20.27
CA GLY A 77 20.41 -35.36 -20.36
C GLY A 77 19.01 -35.91 -20.05
N LEU A 78 18.03 -35.07 -19.73
CA LEU A 78 16.68 -35.55 -19.43
C LEU A 78 15.98 -36.02 -20.72
N LYS A 79 15.46 -37.22 -20.65
CA LYS A 79 14.60 -37.77 -21.72
C LYS A 79 13.15 -37.31 -21.46
N PRO A 80 12.40 -37.04 -22.53
CA PRO A 80 10.96 -36.75 -22.38
C PRO A 80 10.26 -37.89 -21.66
N VAL A 81 9.49 -37.57 -20.63
CA VAL A 81 8.66 -38.57 -19.88
C VAL A 81 7.21 -38.29 -20.26
N ALA A 82 6.53 -39.30 -20.74
CA ALA A 82 5.08 -39.29 -20.92
C ALA A 82 4.42 -39.69 -19.59
N ALA A 83 3.60 -38.80 -19.05
CA ALA A 83 2.80 -39.08 -17.86
C ALA A 83 1.31 -38.94 -18.18
N THR A 84 0.50 -39.83 -17.67
CA THR A 84 -0.96 -39.75 -17.76
C THR A 84 -1.53 -39.56 -16.38
N ILE A 85 -2.23 -38.42 -16.18
CA ILE A 85 -2.97 -38.14 -14.96
C ILE A 85 -4.42 -38.59 -15.17
N ARG A 86 -4.88 -39.53 -14.37
CA ARG A 86 -6.30 -39.93 -14.33
C ARG A 86 -6.95 -39.26 -13.13
N VAL A 87 -7.96 -38.42 -13.41
CA VAL A 87 -8.80 -37.82 -12.36
C VAL A 87 -10.00 -38.74 -12.17
N ASP A 88 -10.13 -39.32 -10.98
CA ASP A 88 -11.30 -40.11 -10.59
C ASP A 88 -12.41 -39.17 -10.09
N THR A 89 -13.32 -38.85 -10.98
CA THR A 89 -14.47 -37.94 -10.67
C THR A 89 -15.52 -38.61 -9.78
N GLY A 90 -15.42 -39.92 -9.52
CA GLY A 90 -16.27 -40.65 -8.56
C GLY A 90 -15.80 -40.49 -7.12
N ARG A 91 -14.58 -40.00 -6.89
CA ARG A 91 -14.00 -39.73 -5.57
C ARG A 91 -13.90 -38.26 -5.28
N VAL A 92 -15.00 -37.63 -4.99
CA VAL A 92 -15.04 -36.20 -4.61
C VAL A 92 -15.04 -36.09 -3.10
N LYS A 93 -14.33 -35.07 -2.61
CA LYS A 93 -14.43 -34.59 -1.23
C LYS A 93 -15.00 -33.18 -1.27
N PRO A 94 -15.94 -32.86 -0.38
CA PRO A 94 -16.38 -31.47 -0.25
C PRO A 94 -15.18 -30.62 0.19
N ILE A 95 -14.99 -29.49 -0.48
CA ILE A 95 -14.02 -28.46 -0.10
C ILE A 95 -14.80 -27.25 0.42
N SER A 96 -14.16 -26.47 1.30
CA SER A 96 -14.75 -25.25 1.80
C SER A 96 -15.06 -24.27 0.66
N GLU A 97 -16.22 -23.64 0.71
CA GLU A 97 -16.57 -22.55 -0.21
C GLU A 97 -15.61 -21.36 -0.05
N HIS A 98 -14.98 -21.21 1.12
CA HIS A 98 -14.02 -20.16 1.41
C HIS A 98 -12.56 -20.57 1.16
N LEU A 99 -12.32 -21.58 0.31
CA LEU A 99 -10.94 -22.03 0.04
C LEU A 99 -10.13 -21.02 -0.77
N ILE A 100 -10.79 -20.28 -1.68
CA ILE A 100 -10.13 -19.38 -2.61
C ILE A 100 -10.57 -17.94 -2.32
N GLY A 101 -9.60 -17.07 -2.08
CA GLY A 101 -9.81 -15.65 -1.89
C GLY A 101 -8.65 -14.83 -2.42
N ILE A 102 -8.72 -13.53 -2.23
CA ILE A 102 -7.68 -12.57 -2.61
C ILE A 102 -7.02 -12.03 -1.34
N PHE A 103 -5.71 -11.97 -1.33
CA PHE A 103 -4.94 -11.14 -0.43
C PHE A 103 -4.54 -9.86 -1.16
N PHE A 104 -4.99 -8.73 -0.63
CA PHE A 104 -4.58 -7.42 -1.10
C PHE A 104 -3.68 -6.75 -0.07
N GLU A 105 -2.53 -6.32 -0.52
CA GLU A 105 -1.64 -5.44 0.22
C GLU A 105 -1.23 -4.27 -0.67
N ASP A 106 -1.21 -3.06 -0.12
CA ASP A 106 -0.78 -1.89 -0.87
C ASP A 106 0.74 -1.92 -1.08
N ILE A 107 1.15 -2.64 -2.13
CA ILE A 107 2.52 -2.79 -2.60
C ILE A 107 2.58 -2.28 -4.04
N ASN A 108 3.67 -1.61 -4.42
CA ASN A 108 3.89 -1.10 -5.78
C ASN A 108 2.74 -0.23 -6.30
N TYR A 109 2.26 0.70 -5.45
CA TYR A 109 1.11 1.55 -5.79
C TYR A 109 -0.17 0.75 -6.07
N GLY A 110 -0.41 -0.30 -5.29
CA GLY A 110 -1.60 -1.15 -5.47
C GLY A 110 -2.91 -0.43 -5.16
N ALA A 111 -2.91 0.52 -4.23
CA ALA A 111 -4.05 1.39 -3.92
C ALA A 111 -3.97 2.70 -4.71
N ASP A 112 -3.29 3.73 -4.20
CA ASP A 112 -3.11 5.00 -4.90
C ASP A 112 -2.27 4.79 -6.16
N GLY A 113 -2.79 5.19 -7.33
CA GLY A 113 -2.16 4.91 -8.63
C GLY A 113 -2.46 3.52 -9.21
N GLY A 114 -3.16 2.67 -8.44
CA GLY A 114 -3.56 1.32 -8.80
C GLY A 114 -5.08 1.14 -8.79
N LEU A 115 -5.57 0.38 -7.82
CA LEU A 115 -6.99 0.00 -7.71
C LEU A 115 -7.91 1.21 -7.42
N TYR A 116 -7.44 2.19 -6.63
CA TYR A 116 -8.18 3.40 -6.34
C TYR A 116 -8.20 4.33 -7.55
N ALA A 117 -9.38 4.81 -7.94
CA ALA A 117 -9.54 5.52 -9.20
C ALA A 117 -9.16 7.00 -9.16
N GLU A 118 -8.51 7.50 -8.10
CA GLU A 118 -7.95 8.85 -8.06
C GLU A 118 -6.82 8.99 -9.09
N LEU A 119 -6.94 9.98 -9.96
CA LEU A 119 -6.00 10.20 -11.05
C LEU A 119 -4.91 11.23 -10.71
N VAL A 120 -5.11 12.00 -9.64
CA VAL A 120 -4.15 13.03 -9.20
C VAL A 120 -3.20 12.44 -8.17
N GLN A 121 -1.90 12.48 -8.44
CA GLN A 121 -0.88 12.10 -7.49
C GLN A 121 -0.59 13.26 -6.53
N ASN A 122 -0.39 12.97 -5.24
CA ASN A 122 -0.14 13.97 -4.20
C ASN A 122 -1.23 15.07 -4.16
N ARG A 123 -2.49 14.64 -4.12
CA ARG A 123 -3.66 15.54 -4.17
C ARG A 123 -3.79 16.45 -2.96
N ASP A 124 -3.19 16.04 -1.85
CA ASP A 124 -3.27 16.63 -0.51
C ASP A 124 -1.99 17.37 -0.07
N PHE A 125 -0.95 17.39 -0.92
CA PHE A 125 0.34 18.02 -0.65
C PHE A 125 1.06 17.48 0.61
N GLU A 126 0.69 16.28 1.07
CA GLU A 126 1.24 15.65 2.28
C GLU A 126 2.46 14.76 2.03
N TYR A 127 2.91 14.61 0.77
CA TYR A 127 4.11 13.86 0.46
C TYR A 127 5.35 14.46 1.14
N SER A 128 6.21 13.61 1.66
CA SER A 128 7.43 14.04 2.34
C SER A 128 8.64 13.20 1.93
N ALA A 129 9.83 13.72 2.18
CA ALA A 129 11.07 12.97 1.94
C ALA A 129 11.17 11.67 2.76
N LYS A 130 10.39 11.54 3.84
CA LYS A 130 10.33 10.33 4.66
C LYS A 130 9.54 9.21 4.01
N ASP A 131 8.63 9.53 3.08
CA ASP A 131 7.80 8.54 2.38
C ASP A 131 8.61 7.79 1.34
N GLY A 132 9.44 8.49 0.59
CA GLY A 132 10.23 7.95 -0.49
C GLY A 132 11.53 7.31 -0.01
N ALA A 133 11.51 6.08 0.48
CA ALA A 133 12.73 5.39 0.96
C ALA A 133 13.82 5.26 -0.11
N ARG A 134 13.47 5.24 -1.39
CA ARG A 134 14.36 5.10 -2.55
C ARG A 134 14.47 6.37 -3.37
N ASP A 135 13.45 7.22 -3.35
CA ASP A 135 13.41 8.49 -4.06
C ASP A 135 13.43 9.65 -3.06
N LYS A 136 14.57 10.32 -2.96
CA LYS A 136 14.81 11.46 -2.06
C LYS A 136 14.17 12.76 -2.55
N ASN A 137 13.57 12.77 -3.74
CA ASN A 137 12.93 13.95 -4.32
C ASN A 137 11.49 14.16 -3.87
N TRP A 138 10.95 13.24 -3.07
CA TRP A 138 9.61 13.37 -2.52
C TRP A 138 9.53 14.53 -1.54
N ASN A 139 8.58 15.41 -1.80
CA ASN A 139 8.28 16.58 -0.98
C ASN A 139 6.81 16.98 -1.20
N SER A 140 6.32 17.96 -0.46
CA SER A 140 4.92 18.39 -0.53
C SER A 140 4.46 18.88 -1.91
N THR A 141 5.38 19.26 -2.81
CA THR A 141 5.06 19.63 -4.20
C THR A 141 5.37 18.52 -5.21
N TYR A 142 5.74 17.32 -4.76
CA TYR A 142 5.98 16.19 -5.66
C TYR A 142 4.79 15.95 -6.58
N ALA A 143 5.04 15.66 -7.86
CA ALA A 143 4.08 15.53 -8.96
C ALA A 143 3.39 16.85 -9.36
N TRP A 144 3.72 17.97 -8.73
CA TRP A 144 3.20 19.28 -9.05
C TRP A 144 4.28 20.18 -9.67
N SER A 145 3.89 20.96 -10.64
CA SER A 145 4.76 21.94 -11.30
C SER A 145 3.96 23.17 -11.74
N ILE A 146 4.67 24.24 -12.08
CA ILE A 146 4.06 25.43 -12.67
C ILE A 146 4.32 25.41 -14.18
N GLN A 147 3.28 25.65 -14.95
CA GLN A 147 3.36 26.01 -16.35
C GLN A 147 3.19 27.52 -16.50
N GLY A 148 4.13 28.16 -17.20
CA GLY A 148 4.21 29.63 -17.34
C GLY A 148 5.26 30.23 -16.42
N THR A 149 5.55 31.52 -16.62
CA THR A 149 6.67 32.24 -15.95
C THR A 149 6.21 33.22 -14.88
N ASP A 150 4.93 33.54 -14.84
CA ASP A 150 4.39 34.61 -13.99
C ASP A 150 3.59 34.04 -12.80
N ALA A 151 4.11 32.98 -12.17
CA ALA A 151 3.53 32.42 -10.95
C ALA A 151 4.58 31.73 -10.09
N GLU A 152 4.27 31.59 -8.81
CA GLU A 152 5.08 30.87 -7.82
C GLU A 152 4.22 29.83 -7.09
N LEU A 153 4.84 28.71 -6.74
CA LEU A 153 4.24 27.66 -5.96
C LEU A 153 4.98 27.53 -4.63
N SER A 154 4.26 27.64 -3.56
CA SER A 154 4.75 27.33 -2.22
C SER A 154 3.75 26.43 -1.49
N VAL A 155 4.13 25.91 -0.33
CA VAL A 155 3.28 25.11 0.55
C VAL A 155 3.15 25.86 1.88
N SER A 156 1.94 25.87 2.43
CA SER A 156 1.64 26.48 3.73
C SER A 156 0.92 25.50 4.64
N GLU A 157 1.09 25.71 5.94
CA GLU A 157 0.40 24.98 7.02
C GLU A 157 -0.55 25.91 7.80
N ASP A 158 -0.67 27.18 7.38
CA ASP A 158 -1.47 28.18 8.07
C ASP A 158 -2.98 27.97 7.86
N SER A 159 -3.69 27.67 8.94
CA SER A 159 -5.14 27.41 8.87
C SER A 159 -5.51 26.39 7.78
N PRO A 160 -4.99 25.15 7.88
CA PRO A 160 -5.25 24.10 6.93
C PRO A 160 -6.71 23.67 6.92
N ILE A 161 -7.10 22.83 5.98
CA ILE A 161 -8.45 22.31 5.88
C ILE A 161 -8.81 21.40 7.06
N HIS A 162 -7.84 20.61 7.53
CA HIS A 162 -7.97 19.71 8.67
C HIS A 162 -6.59 19.44 9.29
N ALA A 163 -6.55 19.13 10.59
CA ALA A 163 -5.30 18.84 11.31
C ALA A 163 -4.54 17.61 10.75
N ASN A 164 -5.24 16.65 10.17
CA ASN A 164 -4.64 15.47 9.54
C ASN A 164 -4.18 15.73 8.10
N ASN A 165 -4.55 16.86 7.52
CA ASN A 165 -4.20 17.33 6.19
C ASN A 165 -3.68 18.77 6.33
N ALA A 166 -2.44 18.83 6.83
CA ALA A 166 -1.86 20.08 7.35
C ALA A 166 -1.27 20.97 6.25
N HIS A 167 -0.92 20.39 5.10
CA HIS A 167 -0.26 21.11 4.01
C HIS A 167 -1.24 21.45 2.90
N TYR A 168 -1.06 22.57 2.28
CA TYR A 168 -1.78 22.94 1.08
C TYR A 168 -0.93 23.81 0.15
N ALA A 169 -1.21 23.77 -1.15
CA ALA A 169 -0.52 24.60 -2.13
C ALA A 169 -0.99 26.06 -2.06
N VAL A 170 -0.05 26.98 -2.13
CA VAL A 170 -0.27 28.39 -2.39
C VAL A 170 0.27 28.71 -3.77
N LEU A 171 -0.65 28.95 -4.70
CA LEU A 171 -0.34 29.38 -6.05
C LEU A 171 -0.47 30.91 -6.14
N GLU A 172 0.65 31.60 -6.20
CA GLU A 172 0.70 33.05 -6.44
C GLU A 172 0.81 33.31 -7.94
N VAL A 173 -0.20 33.94 -8.50
CA VAL A 173 -0.28 34.25 -9.93
C VAL A 173 -0.12 35.77 -10.10
N HIS A 174 0.94 36.19 -10.78
CA HIS A 174 1.20 37.60 -11.05
C HIS A 174 0.48 38.07 -12.31
N ARG A 175 0.32 37.22 -13.30
CA ARG A 175 -0.44 37.47 -14.53
C ARG A 175 -1.23 36.22 -14.97
N PRO A 176 -2.43 36.40 -15.55
CA PRO A 176 -3.19 35.29 -16.12
C PRO A 176 -2.38 34.49 -17.15
N GLY A 177 -2.56 33.20 -17.18
CA GLY A 177 -1.89 32.29 -18.13
C GLY A 177 -0.99 31.24 -17.48
N ALA A 178 -0.63 31.43 -16.21
CA ALA A 178 0.06 30.40 -15.45
C ALA A 178 -0.92 29.33 -14.91
N ALA A 179 -0.43 28.13 -14.73
CA ALA A 179 -1.20 27.00 -14.22
C ALA A 179 -0.41 26.15 -13.24
N LEU A 180 -1.10 25.63 -12.25
CA LEU A 180 -0.62 24.53 -11.44
C LEU A 180 -0.94 23.22 -12.17
N VAL A 181 0.07 22.37 -12.37
CA VAL A 181 0.00 21.19 -13.26
C VAL A 181 0.33 19.92 -12.51
N ASN A 182 -0.44 18.86 -12.76
CA ASN A 182 -0.23 17.53 -12.22
C ASN A 182 -0.22 16.48 -13.35
N ASN A 183 0.78 15.61 -13.32
CA ASN A 183 0.96 14.56 -14.34
C ASN A 183 0.34 13.21 -13.92
N GLY A 184 -0.37 13.15 -12.80
CA GLY A 184 -0.90 11.89 -12.26
C GLY A 184 0.21 10.91 -11.89
N PHE A 185 -0.12 9.64 -11.92
CA PHE A 185 0.81 8.52 -11.73
C PHE A 185 1.36 8.08 -13.09
N ASP A 186 2.45 8.73 -13.54
CA ASP A 186 3.07 8.52 -14.87
C ASP A 186 2.16 8.88 -16.06
N GLY A 187 1.28 9.85 -15.90
CA GLY A 187 0.30 10.28 -16.88
C GLY A 187 -1.14 9.96 -16.46
N ILE A 188 -2.09 10.76 -16.94
CA ILE A 188 -3.51 10.59 -16.70
C ILE A 188 -4.15 9.93 -17.92
N ALA A 189 -4.60 8.68 -17.77
CA ALA A 189 -5.31 8.00 -18.85
C ALA A 189 -6.75 8.52 -18.99
N VAL A 190 -7.11 8.98 -20.19
CA VAL A 190 -8.42 9.57 -20.50
C VAL A 190 -9.01 8.90 -21.73
N LYS A 191 -10.31 8.65 -21.71
CA LYS A 191 -11.06 8.08 -22.84
C LYS A 191 -12.05 9.09 -23.39
N LYS A 192 -12.10 9.18 -24.71
CA LYS A 192 -13.03 10.03 -25.44
C LYS A 192 -14.47 9.74 -25.04
N GLY A 193 -15.21 10.81 -24.72
CA GLY A 193 -16.63 10.73 -24.33
C GLY A 193 -16.85 10.43 -22.85
N GLU A 194 -15.85 9.97 -22.12
CA GLU A 194 -15.96 9.75 -20.67
C GLU A 194 -15.92 11.07 -19.89
N LYS A 195 -16.53 11.04 -18.72
CA LYS A 195 -16.62 12.16 -17.81
C LYS A 195 -15.76 11.94 -16.58
N TYR A 196 -15.16 13.03 -16.12
CA TYR A 196 -14.26 13.04 -14.98
C TYR A 196 -14.74 14.07 -13.97
N ASP A 197 -14.95 13.65 -12.74
CA ASP A 197 -15.35 14.53 -11.63
C ASP A 197 -14.09 15.17 -11.04
N PHE A 198 -13.95 16.46 -11.25
CA PHE A 198 -12.95 17.29 -10.61
C PHE A 198 -13.48 17.85 -9.29
N SER A 199 -12.66 17.89 -8.26
CA SER A 199 -12.92 18.65 -7.05
C SER A 199 -11.64 19.23 -6.46
N VAL A 200 -11.78 20.36 -5.75
CA VAL A 200 -10.68 21.02 -5.03
C VAL A 200 -11.25 21.79 -3.87
N PHE A 201 -10.59 21.75 -2.73
CA PHE A 201 -10.80 22.76 -1.69
C PHE A 201 -9.96 23.98 -2.00
N SER A 202 -10.58 25.15 -1.92
CA SER A 202 -9.91 26.39 -2.30
C SER A 202 -10.36 27.57 -1.46
N LYS A 203 -9.44 28.50 -1.23
CA LYS A 203 -9.68 29.83 -0.68
C LYS A 203 -8.75 30.84 -1.36
N VAL A 204 -9.07 32.11 -1.27
CA VAL A 204 -8.16 33.20 -1.65
C VAL A 204 -7.44 33.72 -0.42
N LEU A 205 -6.20 34.17 -0.61
CA LEU A 205 -5.34 34.71 0.44
C LEU A 205 -5.10 36.18 0.18
N ASP A 206 -4.70 36.90 1.23
CA ASP A 206 -4.42 38.33 1.22
C ASP A 206 -5.63 39.13 0.64
N ASP A 207 -5.38 40.21 -0.09
CA ASP A 207 -6.39 41.02 -0.73
C ASP A 207 -6.89 40.48 -2.07
N THR A 208 -6.68 39.19 -2.34
CA THR A 208 -7.06 38.53 -3.61
C THR A 208 -8.58 38.52 -3.75
N LYS A 209 -9.11 39.18 -4.78
CA LYS A 209 -10.56 39.15 -5.09
C LYS A 209 -11.02 37.80 -5.63
N GLY A 210 -10.06 37.02 -6.14
CA GLY A 210 -10.36 35.76 -6.80
C GLY A 210 -11.16 35.92 -8.09
N GLY A 211 -11.63 34.79 -8.61
CA GLY A 211 -12.38 34.79 -9.86
C GLY A 211 -12.56 33.42 -10.50
N LYS A 212 -12.67 33.45 -11.81
CA LYS A 212 -12.75 32.24 -12.63
C LYS A 212 -11.40 31.51 -12.61
N VAL A 213 -11.45 30.21 -12.39
CA VAL A 213 -10.31 29.30 -12.52
C VAL A 213 -10.70 28.24 -13.55
N LEU A 214 -9.89 28.08 -14.59
CA LEU A 214 -10.07 27.03 -15.58
C LEU A 214 -9.38 25.75 -15.11
N VAL A 215 -10.08 24.63 -15.27
CA VAL A 215 -9.55 23.30 -15.06
C VAL A 215 -9.49 22.61 -16.40
N ARG A 216 -8.33 22.10 -16.79
CA ARG A 216 -8.13 21.52 -18.13
C ARG A 216 -7.44 20.17 -18.03
N LEU A 217 -7.79 19.31 -18.99
CA LEU A 217 -6.98 18.16 -19.37
C LEU A 217 -6.37 18.44 -20.73
N THR A 218 -5.06 18.31 -20.82
CA THR A 218 -4.31 18.47 -22.06
C THR A 218 -3.52 17.20 -22.35
N THR A 219 -3.29 16.89 -23.60
CA THR A 219 -2.30 15.91 -23.99
C THR A 219 -0.91 16.44 -23.66
N LYS A 220 0.10 15.59 -23.67
CA LYS A 220 1.48 15.96 -23.36
C LYS A 220 2.06 17.00 -24.31
N ASP A 221 1.59 17.03 -25.55
CA ASP A 221 1.93 18.03 -26.58
C ASP A 221 1.11 19.32 -26.44
N GLY A 222 0.28 19.47 -25.39
CA GLY A 222 -0.44 20.69 -25.03
C GLY A 222 -1.80 20.86 -25.69
N LYS A 223 -2.32 19.86 -26.41
CA LYS A 223 -3.67 19.93 -26.99
C LYS A 223 -4.72 19.77 -25.89
N GLU A 224 -5.63 20.73 -25.77
CA GLU A 224 -6.77 20.65 -24.84
C GLU A 224 -7.75 19.56 -25.27
N ILE A 225 -8.07 18.65 -24.35
CA ILE A 225 -9.01 17.55 -24.55
C ILE A 225 -10.23 17.60 -23.61
N ALA A 226 -10.17 18.39 -22.54
CA ALA A 226 -11.33 18.72 -21.73
C ALA A 226 -11.11 20.03 -21.00
N GLN A 227 -12.18 20.79 -20.75
CA GLN A 227 -12.12 22.01 -19.96
C GLN A 227 -13.41 22.22 -19.18
N ALA A 228 -13.27 22.73 -17.96
CA ALA A 228 -14.35 23.22 -17.12
C ALA A 228 -13.91 24.47 -16.38
N ALA A 229 -14.84 25.15 -15.72
CA ALA A 229 -14.55 26.33 -14.93
C ALA A 229 -15.14 26.22 -13.53
N ILE A 230 -14.39 26.67 -12.53
CA ILE A 230 -14.85 26.88 -11.16
C ILE A 230 -14.68 28.36 -10.80
N ARG A 231 -15.24 28.75 -9.66
CA ARG A 231 -15.05 30.10 -9.11
C ARG A 231 -14.41 30.02 -7.74
N VAL A 232 -13.28 30.65 -7.56
CA VAL A 232 -12.55 30.75 -6.29
C VAL A 232 -12.52 32.20 -5.87
N SER A 233 -13.25 32.55 -4.80
CA SER A 233 -13.36 33.95 -4.31
C SER A 233 -13.68 34.00 -2.82
N SER A 234 -13.72 32.89 -2.11
CA SER A 234 -13.95 32.86 -0.66
C SER A 234 -12.61 32.92 0.07
N THR A 235 -12.56 33.64 1.18
CA THR A 235 -11.43 33.62 2.12
C THR A 235 -11.45 32.40 3.05
N GLU A 236 -12.59 31.71 3.11
CA GLU A 236 -12.76 30.44 3.83
C GLU A 236 -12.65 29.27 2.89
N TRP A 237 -12.19 28.13 3.38
CA TRP A 237 -12.12 26.89 2.61
C TRP A 237 -13.48 26.49 2.05
N LYS A 238 -13.58 26.32 0.74
CA LYS A 238 -14.77 25.81 0.06
C LYS A 238 -14.42 24.75 -0.96
N LYS A 239 -15.16 23.66 -0.95
CA LYS A 239 -15.04 22.62 -1.95
C LYS A 239 -15.72 23.07 -3.25
N GLN A 240 -14.93 23.23 -4.31
CA GLN A 240 -15.39 23.48 -5.67
C GLN A 240 -15.47 22.16 -6.43
N LYS A 241 -16.37 22.08 -7.39
CA LYS A 241 -16.57 20.87 -8.22
C LYS A 241 -16.80 21.27 -9.66
N ALA A 242 -16.32 20.44 -10.58
CA ALA A 242 -16.60 20.55 -12.01
C ALA A 242 -16.56 19.17 -12.65
N VAL A 243 -17.21 19.04 -13.82
CA VAL A 243 -17.16 17.83 -14.63
C VAL A 243 -16.42 18.15 -15.92
N LEU A 244 -15.41 17.37 -16.22
CA LEU A 244 -14.69 17.43 -17.49
C LEU A 244 -15.17 16.29 -18.39
N THR A 245 -15.49 16.59 -19.64
CA THR A 245 -15.84 15.57 -20.64
C THR A 245 -14.73 15.51 -21.68
N ALA A 246 -14.09 14.35 -21.80
CA ALA A 246 -12.98 14.19 -22.71
C ALA A 246 -13.42 14.15 -24.17
N THR A 247 -12.77 14.92 -25.03
CA THR A 247 -13.04 14.99 -26.47
C THR A 247 -12.14 14.06 -27.31
N ALA A 248 -11.09 13.52 -26.69
CA ALA A 248 -10.14 12.60 -27.31
C ALA A 248 -9.60 11.60 -26.29
N ASP A 249 -9.04 10.49 -26.77
CA ASP A 249 -8.25 9.56 -25.97
C ASP A 249 -6.86 10.12 -25.71
N ALA A 250 -6.33 9.87 -24.52
CA ALA A 250 -4.94 10.11 -24.17
C ALA A 250 -4.49 9.11 -23.09
N ALA A 251 -3.27 8.61 -23.21
CA ALA A 251 -2.68 7.74 -22.20
C ALA A 251 -1.91 8.53 -21.12
N ASP A 252 -1.50 9.74 -21.46
CA ASP A 252 -0.57 10.57 -20.68
C ASP A 252 -1.04 12.02 -20.58
N ALA A 253 -2.34 12.23 -20.40
CA ALA A 253 -2.89 13.56 -20.21
C ALA A 253 -2.37 14.20 -18.92
N VAL A 254 -2.48 15.52 -18.88
CA VAL A 254 -2.02 16.38 -17.80
C VAL A 254 -3.18 17.23 -17.30
N LEU A 255 -3.37 17.27 -15.97
CA LEU A 255 -4.34 18.15 -15.32
C LEU A 255 -3.71 19.50 -15.07
N SER A 256 -4.42 20.59 -15.39
CA SER A 256 -3.99 21.94 -15.07
C SER A 256 -5.11 22.75 -14.39
N VAL A 257 -4.73 23.55 -13.38
CA VAL A 257 -5.59 24.48 -12.64
C VAL A 257 -5.07 25.88 -12.91
N CYS A 258 -5.84 26.68 -13.66
CA CYS A 258 -5.41 27.96 -14.23
C CYS A 258 -6.26 29.13 -13.72
N PRO A 259 -5.87 29.86 -12.69
CA PRO A 259 -6.52 31.11 -12.30
C PRO A 259 -6.48 32.14 -13.45
N GLN A 260 -7.60 32.80 -13.68
CA GLN A 260 -7.74 33.79 -14.74
C GLN A 260 -7.54 35.20 -14.25
N MET A 261 -7.17 35.39 -13.01
CA MET A 261 -6.85 36.68 -12.38
C MET A 261 -5.61 36.54 -11.51
N ALA A 262 -4.82 37.60 -11.45
CA ALA A 262 -3.70 37.70 -10.52
C ALA A 262 -4.19 37.56 -9.06
N GLY A 263 -3.35 37.00 -8.19
CA GLY A 263 -3.64 36.82 -6.78
C GLY A 263 -3.07 35.53 -6.20
N LYS A 264 -3.30 35.32 -4.92
CA LYS A 264 -2.87 34.14 -4.18
C LYS A 264 -4.05 33.20 -3.94
N TYR A 265 -3.90 31.99 -4.38
CA TYR A 265 -4.91 30.91 -4.32
C TYR A 265 -4.37 29.77 -3.48
N ALA A 266 -5.04 29.48 -2.38
CA ALA A 266 -4.80 28.26 -1.62
C ALA A 266 -5.63 27.13 -2.22
N LEU A 267 -4.98 26.00 -2.50
CA LEU A 267 -5.57 24.83 -3.15
C LEU A 267 -5.17 23.59 -2.37
N ASP A 268 -6.15 22.73 -2.10
CA ASP A 268 -5.93 21.49 -1.38
C ASP A 268 -6.91 20.40 -1.83
N MET A 269 -6.59 19.14 -1.59
CA MET A 269 -7.40 17.99 -1.98
C MET A 269 -7.84 18.06 -3.45
N VAL A 270 -6.89 18.35 -4.32
CA VAL A 270 -7.14 18.43 -5.77
C VAL A 270 -7.33 17.04 -6.31
N SER A 271 -8.53 16.70 -6.73
CA SER A 271 -8.94 15.36 -7.10
C SER A 271 -9.56 15.30 -8.50
N LEU A 272 -9.32 14.20 -9.19
CA LEU A 272 -9.92 13.89 -10.49
C LEU A 272 -10.28 12.40 -10.56
N PHE A 273 -11.57 12.11 -10.58
CA PHE A 273 -12.06 10.74 -10.67
C PHE A 273 -12.84 10.50 -11.97
N PRO A 274 -12.64 9.36 -12.64
CA PRO A 274 -13.56 8.95 -13.70
C PRO A 274 -14.96 8.70 -13.10
N GLN A 275 -16.03 9.03 -13.85
CA GLN A 275 -17.37 8.62 -13.47
C GLN A 275 -17.59 7.12 -13.74
N ASN A 276 -16.85 6.57 -14.69
CA ASN A 276 -16.84 5.15 -14.99
C ASN A 276 -15.92 4.41 -14.00
N THR A 277 -16.48 4.05 -12.86
CA THR A 277 -15.83 3.27 -11.80
C THR A 277 -16.48 1.90 -11.69
N PHE A 278 -15.83 0.98 -10.97
CA PHE A 278 -16.40 -0.32 -10.67
C PHE A 278 -17.76 -0.17 -9.95
N LYS A 279 -18.80 -0.81 -10.51
CA LYS A 279 -20.19 -0.69 -10.06
C LYS A 279 -20.74 0.76 -9.98
N GLY A 280 -20.08 1.71 -10.63
CA GLY A 280 -20.53 3.11 -10.66
C GLY A 280 -20.39 3.83 -9.31
N ARG A 281 -19.59 3.33 -8.40
CA ARG A 281 -19.37 3.95 -7.08
C ARG A 281 -18.64 5.28 -7.24
N LYS A 282 -19.18 6.33 -6.63
CA LYS A 282 -18.54 7.65 -6.64
C LYS A 282 -17.20 7.61 -5.91
N ASN A 283 -16.15 8.22 -6.50
CA ASN A 283 -14.79 8.16 -5.98
C ASN A 283 -14.36 6.71 -5.68
N GLY A 284 -14.81 5.78 -6.51
CA GLY A 284 -14.67 4.35 -6.31
C GLY A 284 -13.35 3.80 -6.86
N LEU A 285 -13.44 2.55 -7.29
CA LEU A 285 -12.29 1.80 -7.79
C LEU A 285 -12.25 1.85 -9.33
N ARG A 286 -11.08 1.66 -9.89
CA ARG A 286 -10.88 1.51 -11.33
C ARG A 286 -11.69 0.33 -11.85
N ALA A 287 -12.57 0.61 -12.83
CA ALA A 287 -13.50 -0.37 -13.37
C ALA A 287 -12.76 -1.59 -13.96
N ASP A 288 -11.66 -1.37 -14.68
CA ASP A 288 -10.86 -2.42 -15.34
C ASP A 288 -10.19 -3.36 -14.33
N LEU A 289 -9.48 -2.80 -13.34
CA LEU A 289 -8.76 -3.60 -12.35
C LEU A 289 -9.72 -4.32 -11.39
N ALA A 290 -10.72 -3.61 -10.88
CA ALA A 290 -11.69 -4.18 -9.95
C ALA A 290 -12.55 -5.27 -10.63
N GLN A 291 -12.91 -5.10 -11.91
CA GLN A 291 -13.62 -6.13 -12.67
C GLN A 291 -12.75 -7.37 -12.86
N THR A 292 -11.47 -7.20 -13.21
CA THR A 292 -10.52 -8.33 -13.33
C THR A 292 -10.43 -9.14 -12.04
N LEU A 293 -10.39 -8.46 -10.88
CA LEU A 293 -10.39 -9.14 -9.59
C LEU A 293 -11.74 -9.82 -9.30
N ALA A 294 -12.86 -9.20 -9.66
CA ALA A 294 -14.19 -9.78 -9.49
C ALA A 294 -14.40 -11.03 -10.36
N ASP A 295 -13.82 -11.05 -11.57
CA ASP A 295 -13.89 -12.20 -12.50
C ASP A 295 -13.16 -13.45 -11.98
N LEU A 296 -12.28 -13.30 -10.98
CA LEU A 296 -11.69 -14.43 -10.26
C LEU A 296 -12.68 -15.13 -9.31
N HIS A 297 -13.84 -14.52 -9.09
CA HIS A 297 -14.88 -15.00 -8.17
C HIS A 297 -14.33 -15.33 -6.77
N PRO A 298 -13.57 -14.43 -6.12
CA PRO A 298 -13.01 -14.68 -4.80
C PRO A 298 -14.12 -14.83 -3.77
N ARG A 299 -13.95 -15.75 -2.82
CA ARG A 299 -14.91 -15.93 -1.72
C ARG A 299 -14.63 -15.00 -0.55
N PHE A 300 -13.42 -14.50 -0.46
CA PHE A 300 -13.04 -13.49 0.53
C PHE A 300 -11.94 -12.57 -0.01
N VAL A 301 -11.80 -11.41 0.60
CA VAL A 301 -10.66 -10.50 0.38
C VAL A 301 -10.04 -10.15 1.72
N ARG A 302 -8.76 -10.47 1.88
CA ARG A 302 -7.95 -10.10 3.04
C ARG A 302 -7.21 -8.80 2.73
N PHE A 303 -7.40 -7.78 3.57
CA PHE A 303 -6.85 -6.42 3.39
C PHE A 303 -6.53 -5.75 4.75
N PRO A 304 -5.79 -4.64 4.82
CA PRO A 304 -5.11 -3.89 3.74
C PRO A 304 -3.70 -4.43 3.46
N GLY A 305 -3.32 -5.54 4.06
CA GLY A 305 -2.04 -6.15 3.88
C GLY A 305 -1.61 -7.05 5.03
N GLY A 306 -0.33 -7.40 5.02
CA GLY A 306 0.40 -8.04 6.11
C GLY A 306 1.32 -7.01 6.76
N CYS A 307 2.47 -6.74 6.15
CA CYS A 307 3.44 -5.76 6.65
C CYS A 307 2.87 -4.33 6.68
N VAL A 308 2.04 -3.94 5.71
CA VAL A 308 1.37 -2.63 5.71
C VAL A 308 0.47 -2.47 6.93
N ALA A 309 -0.26 -3.53 7.34
CA ALA A 309 -1.10 -3.46 8.53
C ALA A 309 -0.28 -3.27 9.82
N HIS A 310 0.89 -3.90 9.89
CA HIS A 310 1.79 -3.81 11.05
C HIS A 310 2.66 -2.55 11.05
N GLY A 311 2.96 -1.97 9.87
CA GLY A 311 3.73 -0.77 9.72
C GLY A 311 5.23 -0.92 10.03
N ASP A 312 5.96 0.17 9.81
CA ASP A 312 7.40 0.30 10.11
C ASP A 312 7.57 1.02 11.45
N GLY A 313 7.47 0.27 12.53
CA GLY A 313 7.42 0.78 13.89
C GLY A 313 6.00 1.02 14.40
N VAL A 314 5.84 1.16 15.72
CA VAL A 314 4.53 1.30 16.39
C VAL A 314 3.76 2.52 15.91
N ASP A 315 4.47 3.63 15.65
CA ASP A 315 3.87 4.89 15.19
C ASP A 315 3.40 4.84 13.72
N ASN A 316 3.78 3.81 12.98
CA ASN A 316 3.42 3.60 11.59
C ASN A 316 2.42 2.44 11.39
N ILE A 317 1.88 1.89 12.46
CA ILE A 317 0.80 0.89 12.41
C ILE A 317 -0.39 1.48 11.63
N TYR A 318 -0.98 0.67 10.74
CA TYR A 318 -2.16 1.09 9.98
C TYR A 318 -3.35 1.28 10.93
N ASP A 319 -3.61 2.53 11.30
CA ASP A 319 -4.81 2.89 12.04
C ASP A 319 -6.03 2.90 11.11
N TRP A 320 -6.81 1.83 11.14
CA TRP A 320 -7.98 1.67 10.31
C TRP A 320 -9.05 2.75 10.56
N LYS A 321 -9.16 3.28 11.79
CA LYS A 321 -10.11 4.34 12.13
C LYS A 321 -9.78 5.63 11.37
N GLY A 322 -8.50 5.95 11.23
CA GLY A 322 -8.03 7.10 10.45
C GLY A 322 -8.17 6.93 8.93
N SER A 323 -8.64 5.78 8.45
CA SER A 323 -8.94 5.52 7.03
C SER A 323 -10.43 5.61 6.68
N ILE A 324 -11.26 6.04 7.63
CA ILE A 324 -12.72 6.17 7.49
C ILE A 324 -13.10 7.64 7.61
N GLY A 325 -14.23 8.04 7.05
CA GLY A 325 -14.73 9.42 7.09
C GLY A 325 -14.44 10.20 5.81
N ALA A 326 -14.55 11.52 5.88
CA ALA A 326 -14.28 12.39 4.75
C ALA A 326 -12.80 12.31 4.33
N LEU A 327 -12.53 12.39 3.03
CA LEU A 327 -11.17 12.19 2.50
C LEU A 327 -10.17 13.22 3.06
N GLU A 328 -10.62 14.45 3.26
CA GLU A 328 -9.86 15.56 3.82
C GLU A 328 -9.53 15.41 5.31
N GLU A 329 -10.21 14.52 6.02
CA GLU A 329 -10.02 14.24 7.45
C GLU A 329 -9.15 13.01 7.70
N ARG A 330 -8.87 12.23 6.64
CA ARG A 330 -8.06 11.00 6.76
C ARG A 330 -6.60 11.36 6.92
N LYS A 331 -5.96 10.76 7.93
CA LYS A 331 -4.52 10.96 8.13
C LYS A 331 -3.75 10.12 7.12
N PRO A 332 -2.94 10.71 6.24
CA PRO A 332 -2.09 9.94 5.34
C PRO A 332 -1.03 9.14 6.12
N LEU A 333 -0.45 8.17 5.47
CA LEU A 333 0.51 7.25 6.09
C LEU A 333 1.69 7.02 5.15
N ARG A 334 2.90 7.01 5.71
CA ARG A 334 4.06 6.47 5.00
C ARG A 334 3.89 4.97 4.82
N ASN A 335 3.96 4.49 3.59
CA ASN A 335 3.99 3.07 3.31
C ASN A 335 5.41 2.53 3.55
N LEU A 336 5.53 1.41 4.26
CA LEU A 336 6.83 0.81 4.56
C LEU A 336 7.59 0.33 3.31
N TRP A 337 6.90 0.19 2.18
CA TRP A 337 7.50 -0.14 0.88
C TRP A 337 8.12 1.07 0.17
N GLY A 338 8.07 2.25 0.80
CA GLY A 338 8.79 3.45 0.38
C GLY A 338 8.02 4.37 -0.53
N TYR A 339 6.73 4.59 -0.23
CA TYR A 339 5.90 5.63 -0.85
C TYR A 339 4.80 6.11 0.10
N HIS A 340 4.01 7.07 -0.33
CA HIS A 340 2.93 7.69 0.43
C HIS A 340 1.60 6.98 0.18
N GLN A 341 0.78 6.84 1.22
CA GLN A 341 -0.60 6.37 1.16
C GLN A 341 -1.54 7.49 1.59
N THR A 342 -2.44 7.91 0.70
CA THR A 342 -3.48 8.91 1.04
C THR A 342 -4.61 8.33 1.89
N ARG A 343 -4.69 6.99 1.99
CA ARG A 343 -5.82 6.24 2.57
C ARG A 343 -7.16 6.56 1.91
N GLY A 344 -7.15 6.99 0.65
CA GLY A 344 -8.36 7.14 -0.15
C GLY A 344 -9.08 5.81 -0.34
N LEU A 345 -8.32 4.75 -0.58
CA LEU A 345 -8.77 3.36 -0.43
C LEU A 345 -8.57 2.94 1.03
N GLY A 346 -9.57 3.20 1.86
CA GLY A 346 -9.56 2.85 3.28
C GLY A 346 -10.48 1.66 3.59
N TYR A 347 -10.70 1.40 4.88
CA TYR A 347 -11.50 0.24 5.31
C TYR A 347 -12.93 0.28 4.76
N HIS A 348 -13.57 1.44 4.72
CA HIS A 348 -14.92 1.56 4.17
C HIS A 348 -14.96 1.13 2.70
N GLU A 349 -14.01 1.60 1.90
CA GLU A 349 -13.92 1.28 0.47
C GLU A 349 -13.59 -0.20 0.23
N TYR A 350 -12.76 -0.83 1.07
CA TYR A 350 -12.54 -2.27 1.01
C TYR A 350 -13.80 -3.07 1.31
N PHE A 351 -14.59 -2.68 2.32
CA PHE A 351 -15.87 -3.34 2.59
C PHE A 351 -16.84 -3.20 1.43
N LEU A 352 -16.95 -2.01 0.84
CA LEU A 352 -17.77 -1.80 -0.36
C LEU A 352 -17.29 -2.65 -1.54
N PHE A 353 -15.98 -2.79 -1.71
CA PHE A 353 -15.42 -3.65 -2.76
C PHE A 353 -15.77 -5.11 -2.56
N CYS A 354 -15.70 -5.61 -1.33
CA CYS A 354 -16.14 -6.97 -0.99
C CYS A 354 -17.62 -7.17 -1.30
N GLU A 355 -18.48 -6.22 -0.88
CA GLU A 355 -19.92 -6.22 -1.19
C GLU A 355 -20.17 -6.28 -2.69
N ASP A 356 -19.49 -5.43 -3.47
CA ASP A 356 -19.65 -5.34 -4.93
C ASP A 356 -19.22 -6.61 -5.67
N MET A 357 -18.31 -7.38 -5.11
CA MET A 357 -17.85 -8.68 -5.63
C MET A 357 -18.64 -9.87 -5.10
N GLY A 358 -19.43 -9.70 -4.04
CA GLY A 358 -20.04 -10.81 -3.31
C GLY A 358 -19.04 -11.66 -2.56
N ALA A 359 -17.97 -11.05 -2.05
CA ALA A 359 -16.89 -11.70 -1.28
C ALA A 359 -16.95 -11.31 0.19
N GLU A 360 -16.55 -12.23 1.09
CA GLU A 360 -16.45 -11.95 2.50
C GLU A 360 -15.23 -11.05 2.82
N PRO A 361 -15.39 -9.98 3.61
CA PRO A 361 -14.26 -9.16 4.04
C PRO A 361 -13.47 -9.85 5.16
N VAL A 362 -12.15 -9.89 5.04
CA VAL A 362 -11.22 -10.37 6.06
C VAL A 362 -10.26 -9.22 6.43
N PRO A 363 -10.72 -8.25 7.25
CA PRO A 363 -9.90 -7.12 7.65
C PRO A 363 -8.78 -7.56 8.58
N VAL A 364 -7.55 -7.09 8.29
CA VAL A 364 -6.37 -7.33 9.12
C VAL A 364 -6.11 -6.11 9.98
N VAL A 365 -6.08 -6.30 11.28
CA VAL A 365 -5.71 -5.28 12.26
C VAL A 365 -4.42 -5.66 12.96
N ALA A 366 -3.58 -4.67 13.22
CA ALA A 366 -2.36 -4.89 13.99
C ALA A 366 -2.69 -5.14 15.47
N ALA A 367 -1.97 -6.08 16.08
CA ALA A 367 -2.09 -6.39 17.50
C ALA A 367 -1.14 -5.52 18.36
N GLY A 368 -0.77 -4.33 17.92
CA GLY A 368 0.17 -3.45 18.61
C GLY A 368 1.64 -3.83 18.43
N VAL A 369 1.95 -4.72 17.49
CA VAL A 369 3.31 -5.16 17.18
C VAL A 369 3.67 -4.70 15.77
N PRO A 370 4.83 -4.02 15.55
CA PRO A 370 5.27 -3.61 14.23
C PRO A 370 5.68 -4.81 13.36
N CYS A 371 5.84 -4.57 12.07
CA CYS A 371 6.28 -5.60 11.14
C CYS A 371 7.69 -6.08 11.50
N GLN A 372 7.94 -7.38 11.39
CA GLN A 372 9.25 -7.99 11.61
C GLN A 372 10.35 -7.43 10.70
N ASN A 373 9.97 -6.78 9.60
CA ASN A 373 10.89 -6.13 8.67
C ASN A 373 11.18 -4.66 9.04
N SER A 374 10.56 -4.15 10.11
CA SER A 374 10.83 -2.78 10.55
C SER A 374 12.19 -2.68 11.21
N GLY A 375 13.03 -1.75 10.71
CA GLY A 375 14.35 -1.49 11.30
C GLY A 375 14.30 -0.74 12.63
N THR A 376 13.14 -0.24 13.03
CA THR A 376 12.94 0.59 14.22
C THR A 376 11.91 -0.02 15.15
N CYS A 377 12.38 -0.71 16.16
CA CYS A 377 11.62 -0.84 17.39
C CYS A 377 11.68 0.51 18.10
N SER A 378 10.73 1.42 17.84
CA SER A 378 10.62 2.61 18.65
C SER A 378 10.31 2.19 20.08
N HIS A 379 11.18 2.56 21.02
CA HIS A 379 11.06 2.28 22.46
C HIS A 379 9.92 3.09 23.11
N HIS A 380 8.78 3.19 22.49
CA HIS A 380 7.61 3.77 23.12
C HIS A 380 6.82 2.66 23.76
N SER A 381 6.84 2.69 25.06
CA SER A 381 6.16 1.86 26.04
C SER A 381 4.67 1.65 25.75
N VAL A 382 4.36 0.77 24.82
CA VAL A 382 3.19 -0.07 24.99
C VAL A 382 3.70 -1.20 25.89
N GLY A 383 3.46 -1.10 27.18
CA GLY A 383 4.10 -1.87 28.21
C GLY A 383 4.56 -3.24 27.76
N GLU A 384 5.86 -3.44 27.75
CA GLU A 384 6.57 -4.72 27.60
C GLU A 384 6.22 -5.64 26.43
N LEU A 385 5.37 -5.24 25.47
CA LEU A 385 5.25 -5.92 24.19
C LEU A 385 6.44 -5.53 23.31
N GLY A 386 7.62 -5.82 23.85
CA GLY A 386 8.87 -5.56 23.19
C GLY A 386 8.93 -6.25 21.83
N CYS A 387 9.76 -5.71 20.95
CA CYS A 387 10.23 -6.37 19.73
C CYS A 387 10.77 -7.75 20.06
N GLY A 388 9.87 -8.69 20.28
CA GLY A 388 10.18 -10.07 20.54
C GLY A 388 10.35 -10.77 19.23
N GLY A 389 11.54 -10.85 18.74
CA GLY A 389 11.78 -11.65 17.58
C GLY A 389 13.15 -11.45 16.96
N GLN A 390 14.11 -12.07 17.52
CA GLN A 390 15.21 -12.68 16.75
C GLN A 390 14.99 -14.17 16.70
#